data_959bdf44f8892a663d97f4acc77eca51
#
_entry.id   959bdf44f8892a663d97f4acc77eca51
#
_cell.length_a   1.000
_cell.length_b   1.000
_cell.length_c   1.000
_cell.angle_alpha   90.00
_cell.angle_beta   90.00
_cell.angle_gamma   90.00
#
_symmetry.space_group_name_H-M   'P 1'
#
loop_
_entity.id
_entity.type
_entity.pdbx_description
1 polymer ?
#
loop_
_entity_poly.entity_id
_entity_poly.type
_entity_poly.pdbx_seq_one_letter_code
_entity_poly.pdbx_strand_id
1 'polypeptide(L)'
;MNVGDSIPELKTTPDRFLTVRYAGASGDFNPIHIDEDFAKQVGLPGKILHGLWTMAQVARAQTEAAGGPESLRRLAVQFRGMGVPEAEVEVTGEVRELRDGVAVIDTRAVQNGNAIIRNAEAEVRLPTIQE
;
A
#
# COMPACT_ATOMS: atom_id res chain seq x y z
N MET A 1 -7.93 18.43 -6.79
CA MET A 1 -6.50 18.18 -6.55
C MET A 1 -5.65 19.19 -7.28
N ASN A 2 -4.64 19.68 -6.59
CA ASN A 2 -3.65 20.58 -7.17
C ASN A 2 -2.25 19.99 -6.90
N VAL A 3 -1.28 20.38 -7.73
CA VAL A 3 0.11 20.00 -7.49
C VAL A 3 0.55 20.48 -6.12
N GLY A 4 1.19 19.61 -5.35
CA GLY A 4 1.62 19.87 -3.97
C GLY A 4 0.60 19.46 -2.91
N ASP A 5 -0.63 19.13 -3.30
CA ASP A 5 -1.63 18.66 -2.35
C ASP A 5 -1.26 17.28 -1.82
N SER A 6 -1.45 17.09 -0.51
CA SER A 6 -1.39 15.75 0.09
C SER A 6 -2.73 15.06 -0.09
N ILE A 7 -2.70 13.75 -0.40
CA ILE A 7 -3.91 12.94 -0.32
C ILE A 7 -4.22 12.63 1.15
N PRO A 8 -5.48 12.30 1.50
CA PRO A 8 -5.79 11.85 2.85
C PRO A 8 -4.95 10.63 3.24
N GLU A 9 -4.38 10.66 4.44
CA GLU A 9 -3.64 9.52 4.96
C GLU A 9 -4.55 8.31 5.12
N LEU A 10 -4.03 7.13 4.76
CA LEU A 10 -4.66 5.86 5.07
C LEU A 10 -3.88 5.19 6.19
N LYS A 11 -4.55 4.89 7.30
CA LYS A 11 -3.95 4.14 8.41
C LYS A 11 -4.72 2.85 8.59
N THR A 12 -4.00 1.75 8.65
CA THR A 12 -4.60 0.42 8.86
C THR A 12 -3.66 -0.44 9.69
N THR A 13 -4.22 -1.21 10.61
CA THR A 13 -3.42 -2.11 11.43
C THR A 13 -3.80 -3.55 11.09
N PRO A 14 -2.89 -4.28 10.42
CA PRO A 14 -3.14 -5.69 10.14
C PRO A 14 -3.14 -6.48 11.45
N ASP A 15 -4.21 -7.23 11.70
CA ASP A 15 -4.27 -8.08 12.88
C ASP A 15 -3.34 -9.31 12.73
N ARG A 16 -3.13 -10.03 13.81
CA ARG A 16 -2.22 -11.18 13.82
C ARG A 16 -2.66 -12.34 12.92
N PHE A 17 -3.93 -12.37 12.51
CA PHE A 17 -4.47 -13.43 11.64
C PHE A 17 -4.57 -13.02 10.18
N LEU A 18 -4.23 -11.75 9.85
CA LEU A 18 -4.35 -11.26 8.48
C LEU A 18 -3.57 -12.12 7.50
N THR A 19 -2.34 -12.50 7.85
CA THR A 19 -1.47 -13.27 6.95
C THR A 19 -2.07 -14.65 6.62
N VAL A 20 -2.77 -15.25 7.57
CA VAL A 20 -3.47 -16.52 7.34
C VAL A 20 -4.67 -16.32 6.40
N ARG A 21 -5.48 -15.29 6.64
CA ARG A 21 -6.61 -14.98 5.75
C ARG A 21 -6.15 -14.62 4.35
N TYR A 22 -5.10 -13.80 4.26
CA TYR A 22 -4.57 -13.39 2.96
C TYR A 22 -3.94 -14.56 2.20
N ALA A 23 -3.25 -15.46 2.88
CA ALA A 23 -2.74 -16.69 2.27
C ALA A 23 -3.88 -17.51 1.65
N GLY A 24 -4.99 -17.65 2.38
CA GLY A 24 -6.17 -18.36 1.88
C GLY A 24 -6.83 -17.67 0.69
N ALA A 25 -6.90 -16.35 0.70
CA ALA A 25 -7.52 -15.57 -0.37
C ALA A 25 -6.65 -15.50 -1.63
N SER A 26 -5.33 -15.40 -1.47
CA SER A 26 -4.39 -15.19 -2.58
C SER A 26 -3.76 -16.47 -3.11
N GLY A 27 -3.77 -17.54 -2.33
CA GLY A 27 -3.04 -18.76 -2.64
C GLY A 27 -1.54 -18.69 -2.32
N ASP A 28 -1.07 -17.61 -1.73
CA ASP A 28 0.32 -17.46 -1.32
C ASP A 28 0.53 -17.98 0.10
N PHE A 29 0.86 -19.26 0.20
CA PHE A 29 1.10 -19.96 1.46
C PHE A 29 2.59 -20.07 1.81
N ASN A 30 3.43 -19.15 1.33
CA ASN A 30 4.83 -19.16 1.70
C ASN A 30 4.94 -19.14 3.24
N PRO A 31 5.68 -20.10 3.84
CA PRO A 31 5.74 -20.24 5.31
C PRO A 31 6.21 -18.99 6.05
N ILE A 32 6.93 -18.08 5.41
CA ILE A 32 7.34 -16.82 6.04
C ILE A 32 6.17 -15.94 6.47
N HIS A 33 5.00 -16.17 5.89
CA HIS A 33 3.78 -15.41 6.21
C HIS A 33 2.90 -16.10 7.26
N ILE A 34 3.05 -17.40 7.46
CA ILE A 34 2.10 -18.17 8.27
C ILE A 34 2.73 -18.95 9.41
N ASP A 35 4.03 -19.16 9.39
CA ASP A 35 4.75 -19.97 10.40
C ASP A 35 5.81 -19.10 11.09
N GLU A 36 5.54 -18.73 12.34
CA GLU A 36 6.41 -17.89 13.16
C GLU A 36 7.80 -18.48 13.32
N ASP A 37 7.87 -19.78 13.62
CA ASP A 37 9.15 -20.45 13.85
C ASP A 37 9.98 -20.53 12.58
N PHE A 38 9.35 -20.86 11.46
CA PHE A 38 10.02 -20.89 10.16
C PHE A 38 10.57 -19.51 9.79
N ALA A 39 9.77 -18.47 9.96
CA ALA A 39 10.19 -17.11 9.66
C ALA A 39 11.44 -16.71 10.45
N LYS A 40 11.47 -17.04 11.74
CA LYS A 40 12.64 -16.78 12.60
C LYS A 40 13.85 -17.60 12.19
N GLN A 41 13.66 -18.87 11.80
CA GLN A 41 14.76 -19.72 11.35
C GLN A 41 15.47 -19.18 10.11
N VAL A 42 14.75 -18.50 9.21
CA VAL A 42 15.34 -17.89 8.00
C VAL A 42 15.81 -16.45 8.21
N GLY A 43 15.85 -15.99 9.46
CA GLY A 43 16.42 -14.69 9.82
C GLY A 43 15.44 -13.52 9.84
N LEU A 44 14.14 -13.79 9.79
CA LEU A 44 13.10 -12.75 9.89
C LEU A 44 12.73 -12.51 11.37
N PRO A 45 12.17 -11.33 11.70
CA PRO A 45 11.74 -11.05 13.07
C PRO A 45 10.54 -11.90 13.53
N GLY A 46 9.84 -12.51 12.62
CA GLY A 46 8.64 -13.29 12.80
C GLY A 46 7.89 -13.35 11.49
N LYS A 47 6.60 -13.70 11.53
CA LYS A 47 5.76 -13.67 10.32
C LYS A 47 5.77 -12.26 9.73
N ILE A 48 5.87 -12.19 8.40
CA ILE A 48 5.84 -10.93 7.68
C ILE A 48 4.57 -10.83 6.83
N LEU A 49 4.15 -9.60 6.55
CA LEU A 49 3.03 -9.32 5.66
C LEU A 49 3.36 -9.69 4.22
N HIS A 50 2.35 -10.13 3.47
CA HIS A 50 2.48 -10.27 2.03
C HIS A 50 2.67 -8.88 1.40
N GLY A 51 3.67 -8.73 0.55
CA GLY A 51 3.93 -7.45 -0.12
C GLY A 51 2.72 -6.96 -0.91
N LEU A 52 2.00 -7.84 -1.60
CA LEU A 52 0.82 -7.48 -2.37
C LEU A 52 -0.32 -6.96 -1.49
N TRP A 53 -0.44 -7.41 -0.24
CA TRP A 53 -1.41 -6.82 0.69
C TRP A 53 -1.07 -5.34 0.97
N THR A 54 0.21 -5.05 1.23
CA THR A 54 0.65 -3.67 1.48
C THR A 54 0.47 -2.80 0.24
N MET A 55 0.77 -3.33 -0.94
CA MET A 55 0.52 -2.66 -2.22
C MET A 55 -0.96 -2.34 -2.39
N ALA A 56 -1.85 -3.25 -1.98
CA ALA A 56 -3.29 -3.01 -2.02
C ALA A 56 -3.71 -1.82 -1.13
N GLN A 57 -3.05 -1.62 0.01
CA GLN A 57 -3.32 -0.46 0.87
C GLN A 57 -2.87 0.84 0.20
N VAL A 58 -1.75 0.82 -0.50
CA VAL A 58 -1.31 1.97 -1.30
C VAL A 58 -2.34 2.28 -2.40
N ALA A 59 -2.80 1.28 -3.12
CA ALA A 59 -3.86 1.43 -4.13
C ALA A 59 -5.14 2.03 -3.53
N ARG A 60 -5.55 1.52 -2.38
CA ARG A 60 -6.75 1.98 -1.67
C ARG A 60 -6.66 3.46 -1.29
N ALA A 61 -5.51 3.92 -0.81
CA ALA A 61 -5.31 5.33 -0.47
C ALA A 61 -5.50 6.23 -1.70
N GLN A 62 -5.02 5.81 -2.86
CA GLN A 62 -5.16 6.56 -4.10
C GLN A 62 -6.61 6.60 -4.59
N THR A 63 -7.28 5.44 -4.60
CA THR A 63 -8.65 5.35 -5.10
C THR A 63 -9.65 6.07 -4.20
N GLU A 64 -9.46 6.04 -2.89
CA GLU A 64 -10.28 6.81 -1.95
C GLU A 64 -10.10 8.32 -2.16
N ALA A 65 -8.88 8.76 -2.46
CA ALA A 65 -8.60 10.17 -2.73
C ALA A 65 -9.22 10.64 -4.05
N ALA A 66 -9.32 9.76 -5.04
CA ALA A 66 -9.77 10.11 -6.40
C ALA A 66 -11.23 9.75 -6.68
N GLY A 67 -11.97 9.25 -5.69
CA GLY A 67 -13.43 9.05 -5.77
C GLY A 67 -13.89 7.65 -6.13
N GLY A 68 -13.01 6.68 -6.28
CA GLY A 68 -13.43 5.29 -6.47
C GLY A 68 -12.40 4.39 -7.16
N PRO A 69 -12.62 3.07 -7.13
CA PRO A 69 -11.68 2.09 -7.68
C PRO A 69 -11.36 2.28 -9.17
N GLU A 70 -12.33 2.74 -9.94
CA GLU A 70 -12.18 2.97 -11.37
C GLU A 70 -11.22 4.12 -11.70
N SER A 71 -10.84 4.93 -10.73
CA SER A 71 -9.93 6.05 -10.94
C SER A 71 -8.48 5.62 -11.15
N LEU A 72 -8.08 4.48 -10.58
CA LEU A 72 -6.69 4.02 -10.64
C LEU A 72 -6.35 3.52 -12.04
N ARG A 73 -5.34 4.16 -12.66
CA ARG A 73 -4.88 3.80 -13.99
C ARG A 73 -3.56 3.05 -13.98
N ARG A 74 -2.68 3.41 -13.05
CA ARG A 74 -1.37 2.82 -12.96
C ARG A 74 -0.88 2.91 -11.52
N LEU A 75 -0.22 1.86 -11.07
CA LEU A 75 0.48 1.85 -9.79
C LEU A 75 1.80 1.10 -9.95
N ALA A 76 2.89 1.75 -9.61
CA ALA A 76 4.20 1.15 -9.56
C ALA A 76 4.79 1.37 -8.18
N VAL A 77 5.32 0.32 -7.58
CA VAL A 77 5.88 0.35 -6.24
C VAL A 77 7.23 -0.36 -6.19
N GLN A 78 8.03 -0.01 -5.19
CA GLN A 78 9.21 -0.76 -4.83
C GLN A 78 9.03 -1.31 -3.41
N PHE A 79 9.14 -2.61 -3.26
CA PHE A 79 9.14 -3.27 -1.97
C PHE A 79 10.53 -3.16 -1.36
N ARG A 80 10.67 -2.38 -0.28
CA ARG A 80 11.97 -2.04 0.32
C ARG A 80 12.08 -2.36 1.80
N GLY A 81 11.07 -3.00 2.36
CA GLY A 81 11.08 -3.39 3.75
C GLY A 81 10.02 -4.45 4.01
N MET A 82 10.16 -5.12 5.13
CA MET A 82 9.21 -6.14 5.54
C MET A 82 8.21 -5.54 6.51
N GLY A 83 6.93 -5.63 6.17
CA GLY A 83 5.85 -5.30 7.10
C GLY A 83 5.60 -6.47 8.05
N VAL A 84 5.10 -6.16 9.24
CA VAL A 84 4.76 -7.16 10.25
C VAL A 84 3.31 -7.01 10.70
N PRO A 85 2.65 -8.10 11.16
CA PRO A 85 1.32 -7.98 11.76
C PRO A 85 1.33 -7.12 13.02
N GLU A 86 0.16 -6.61 13.40
CA GLU A 86 -0.13 -5.90 14.64
C GLU A 86 0.48 -4.50 14.78
N ALA A 87 1.16 -3.99 13.78
CA ALA A 87 1.67 -2.62 13.74
C ALA A 87 0.97 -1.82 12.65
N GLU A 88 0.67 -0.55 12.94
CA GLU A 88 -0.02 0.32 12.01
C GLU A 88 0.82 0.56 10.75
N VAL A 89 0.18 0.43 9.59
CA VAL A 89 0.71 0.83 8.30
C VAL A 89 0.08 2.16 7.92
N GLU A 90 0.92 3.13 7.57
CA GLU A 90 0.49 4.46 7.16
C GLU A 90 0.87 4.69 5.71
N VAL A 91 -0.12 5.02 4.89
CA VAL A 91 0.09 5.39 3.49
C VAL A 91 -0.10 6.89 3.34
N THR A 92 0.87 7.55 2.75
CA THR A 92 0.83 8.98 2.44
C THR A 92 1.10 9.18 0.95
N GLY A 93 0.71 10.33 0.43
CA GLY A 93 0.99 10.68 -0.95
C GLY A 93 0.84 12.16 -1.20
N GLU A 94 1.52 12.64 -2.22
CA GLU A 94 1.50 14.03 -2.66
C GLU A 94 1.36 14.11 -4.17
N VAL A 95 0.50 14.98 -4.64
CA VAL A 95 0.30 15.22 -6.07
C VAL A 95 1.53 15.91 -6.64
N ARG A 96 2.25 15.21 -7.52
CA ARG A 96 3.44 15.74 -8.18
C ARG A 96 3.12 16.46 -9.48
N GLU A 97 2.15 15.98 -10.23
CA GLU A 97 1.85 16.45 -11.57
C GLU A 97 0.38 16.27 -11.88
N LEU A 98 -0.17 17.20 -12.65
CA LEU A 98 -1.51 17.10 -13.24
C LEU A 98 -1.37 17.22 -14.75
N ARG A 99 -1.94 16.27 -15.50
CA ARG A 99 -1.92 16.31 -16.96
C ARG A 99 -3.13 15.58 -17.52
N ASP A 100 -3.83 16.22 -18.42
CA ASP A 100 -4.93 15.60 -19.19
C ASP A 100 -5.96 14.86 -18.32
N GLY A 101 -6.33 15.47 -17.18
CA GLY A 101 -7.32 14.87 -16.27
C GLY A 101 -6.77 13.73 -15.41
N VAL A 102 -5.45 13.54 -15.38
CA VAL A 102 -4.77 12.54 -14.59
C VAL A 102 -3.89 13.21 -13.55
N ALA A 103 -3.97 12.76 -12.30
CA ALA A 103 -3.02 13.15 -11.25
C ALA A 103 -1.95 12.07 -11.11
N VAL A 104 -0.69 12.50 -11.10
CA VAL A 104 0.45 11.64 -10.77
C VAL A 104 0.80 11.90 -9.32
N ILE A 105 0.75 10.86 -8.51
CA ILE A 105 0.92 10.93 -7.06
C ILE A 105 2.15 10.14 -6.64
N ASP A 106 3.08 10.81 -5.97
CA ASP A 106 4.17 10.15 -5.27
C ASP A 106 3.64 9.65 -3.94
N THR A 107 3.84 8.38 -3.65
CA THR A 107 3.23 7.73 -2.50
C THR A 107 4.21 6.76 -1.82
N ARG A 108 3.91 6.39 -0.60
CA ARG A 108 4.71 5.45 0.18
C ARG A 108 3.89 4.82 1.29
N ALA A 109 4.37 3.69 1.79
CA ALA A 109 3.82 3.03 2.97
C ALA A 109 4.91 2.89 4.03
N VAL A 110 4.59 3.27 5.25
CA VAL A 110 5.52 3.29 6.39
C VAL A 110 4.94 2.46 7.53
N GLN A 111 5.79 1.69 8.18
CA GLN A 111 5.45 0.96 9.40
C GLN A 111 6.63 1.06 10.38
N ASN A 112 6.35 1.39 11.63
CA ASN A 112 7.39 1.53 12.68
C ASN A 112 8.54 2.47 12.26
N GLY A 113 8.21 3.57 11.57
CA GLY A 113 9.19 4.54 11.12
C GLY A 113 10.00 4.13 9.90
N ASN A 114 9.75 2.95 9.32
CA ASN A 114 10.47 2.45 8.15
C ASN A 114 9.55 2.41 6.94
N ALA A 115 10.04 2.88 5.80
CA ALA A 115 9.31 2.76 4.56
C ALA A 115 9.38 1.32 4.04
N ILE A 116 8.25 0.63 4.04
CA ILE A 116 8.13 -0.73 3.51
C ILE A 116 7.81 -0.74 2.02
N ILE A 117 7.18 0.31 1.53
CA ILE A 117 7.04 0.61 0.10
C ILE A 117 7.61 2.00 -0.14
N ARG A 118 8.53 2.10 -1.10
CA ARG A 118 9.21 3.34 -1.50
C ARG A 118 9.09 3.59 -2.99
N ASN A 119 9.39 4.84 -3.37
CA ASN A 119 9.48 5.24 -4.76
C ASN A 119 8.25 4.80 -5.55
N ALA A 120 7.11 4.85 -4.90
CA ALA A 120 5.86 4.44 -5.51
C ALA A 120 5.22 5.62 -6.23
N GLU A 121 4.61 5.32 -7.35
CA GLU A 121 3.94 6.29 -8.18
C GLU A 121 2.58 5.74 -8.60
N ALA A 122 1.54 6.54 -8.41
CA ALA A 122 0.20 6.22 -8.85
C ALA A 122 -0.27 7.24 -9.87
N GLU A 123 -1.02 6.77 -10.87
CA GLU A 123 -1.75 7.63 -11.79
C GLU A 123 -3.23 7.39 -11.58
N VAL A 124 -3.96 8.44 -11.21
CA VAL A 124 -5.40 8.38 -11.00
C VAL A 124 -6.11 9.35 -11.94
N ARG A 125 -7.24 8.87 -12.48
CA ARG A 125 -8.10 9.73 -13.29
C ARG A 125 -8.94 10.59 -12.37
N LEU A 126 -8.90 11.89 -12.57
CA LEU A 126 -9.72 12.83 -11.82
C LEU A 126 -11.15 12.84 -12.37
N PRO A 127 -12.17 13.09 -11.51
CA PRO A 127 -13.54 13.24 -11.97
C PRO A 127 -13.65 14.35 -13.01
N THR A 128 -14.40 14.10 -14.07
CA THR A 128 -14.73 15.14 -15.04
C THR A 128 -15.75 16.07 -14.43
N ILE A 129 -15.42 17.37 -14.37
CA ILE A 129 -16.39 18.39 -13.97
C ILE A 129 -17.31 18.60 -15.15
N GLN A 130 -18.58 18.23 -14.99
CA GLN A 130 -19.62 18.57 -15.95
C GLN A 130 -20.28 19.86 -15.50
N GLU A 131 -20.20 20.87 -16.34
CA GLU A 131 -20.93 22.11 -16.13
C GLU A 131 -22.37 21.98 -16.56
#